data_c826aa41e8dfed6dc708dd50eb715eac
#
_entry.id   c826aa41e8dfed6dc708dd50eb715eac
#
_cell.length_a   1.000
_cell.length_b   1.000
_cell.length_c   1.000
_cell.angle_alpha   90.00
_cell.angle_beta   90.00
_cell.angle_gamma   90.00
#
_symmetry.space_group_name_H-M   'P 1'
#
loop_
_entity.id
_entity.type
_entity.pdbx_description
1 polymer ?
#
loop_
_entity_poly.entity_id
_entity_poly.type
_entity_poly.pdbx_seq_one_letter_code
_entity_poly.pdbx_strand_id
1 'polypeptide(L)'
;MRQLFIDLAQSQAVQPPQTLTLLPNDKGDFITYLGATNNKRAFGAKLSPYLVTDSKPVVTAWTILMSLETGQPLCLCDSGRLTTERTAATTALAVDMLAGKEARRFAIIGAGSVAKAHWRLVQKLRPWQEVQVYSPSLANDNNNQMQWQTLCPDATFANSADDAAQNADVVMLCTSSGTPVLNADVIAPYAFVTSISTNVQ
;
A
#
# COMPACT_ATOMS: atom_id res chain seq x y z
N MET A 1 -8.98 10.22 1.82
CA MET A 1 -8.82 9.71 0.44
C MET A 1 -10.07 9.94 -0.40
N ARG A 2 -11.28 9.48 0.00
CA ARG A 2 -12.52 9.62 -0.82
C ARG A 2 -12.70 11.03 -1.39
N GLN A 3 -12.58 12.09 -0.55
CA GLN A 3 -12.72 13.47 -1.01
C GLN A 3 -11.67 13.85 -2.06
N LEU A 4 -10.42 13.38 -1.94
CA LEU A 4 -9.39 13.67 -2.93
C LEU A 4 -9.69 13.07 -4.30
N PHE A 5 -10.29 11.89 -4.37
CA PHE A 5 -10.73 11.32 -5.65
C PHE A 5 -11.90 12.11 -6.25
N ILE A 6 -12.82 12.60 -5.42
CA ILE A 6 -13.90 13.50 -5.87
C ILE A 6 -13.31 14.81 -6.38
N ASP A 7 -12.37 15.41 -5.63
CA ASP A 7 -11.70 16.66 -6.01
C ASP A 7 -10.96 16.52 -7.35
N LEU A 8 -10.28 15.37 -7.57
CA LEU A 8 -9.64 15.06 -8.85
C LEU A 8 -10.66 14.99 -9.99
N ALA A 9 -11.77 14.27 -9.81
CA ALA A 9 -12.83 14.14 -10.81
C ALA A 9 -13.51 15.49 -11.12
N GLN A 10 -13.54 16.41 -10.17
CA GLN A 10 -14.12 17.75 -10.30
C GLN A 10 -13.11 18.83 -10.69
N SER A 11 -11.88 18.46 -11.04
CA SER A 11 -10.78 19.39 -11.35
C SER A 11 -10.42 20.37 -10.21
N GLN A 12 -10.77 20.00 -8.96
CA GLN A 12 -10.39 20.73 -7.75
C GLN A 12 -9.05 20.27 -7.17
N ALA A 13 -8.50 19.20 -7.73
CA ALA A 13 -7.16 18.71 -7.43
C ALA A 13 -6.47 18.27 -8.72
N VAL A 14 -5.15 18.25 -8.68
CA VAL A 14 -4.30 17.83 -9.80
C VAL A 14 -3.23 16.87 -9.26
N GLN A 15 -3.05 15.76 -9.96
CA GLN A 15 -1.99 14.79 -9.71
C GLN A 15 -1.42 14.33 -11.05
N PRO A 16 -0.31 14.93 -11.53
CA PRO A 16 0.38 14.45 -12.73
C PRO A 16 0.88 13.00 -12.54
N PRO A 17 1.16 12.29 -13.63
CA PRO A 17 1.86 11.01 -13.54
C PRO A 17 3.15 11.14 -12.73
N GLN A 18 3.42 10.12 -11.91
CA GLN A 18 4.68 10.03 -11.16
C GLN A 18 5.87 9.88 -12.11
N THR A 19 7.02 10.38 -11.70
CA THR A 19 8.27 10.28 -12.47
C THR A 19 9.26 9.41 -11.71
N LEU A 20 9.73 8.33 -12.34
CA LEU A 20 10.83 7.52 -11.86
C LEU A 20 12.13 8.07 -12.41
N THR A 21 13.11 8.29 -11.56
CA THR A 21 14.47 8.75 -11.94
C THR A 21 15.48 7.75 -11.40
N LEU A 22 16.26 7.15 -12.31
CA LEU A 22 17.34 6.24 -11.96
C LEU A 22 18.55 7.03 -11.46
N LEU A 23 19.20 6.52 -10.42
CA LEU A 23 20.44 7.08 -9.90
C LEU A 23 21.64 6.55 -10.71
N PRO A 24 22.72 7.33 -10.84
CA PRO A 24 23.93 6.88 -11.51
C PRO A 24 24.54 5.62 -10.86
N ASN A 25 25.18 4.78 -11.69
CA ASN A 25 25.92 3.58 -11.24
C ASN A 25 25.06 2.59 -10.46
N ASP A 26 23.82 2.40 -10.87
CA ASP A 26 22.87 1.45 -10.27
C ASP A 26 22.70 1.63 -8.75
N LYS A 27 22.86 2.86 -8.26
CA LYS A 27 22.71 3.19 -6.83
C LYS A 27 21.24 3.20 -6.36
N GLY A 28 20.31 2.87 -7.23
CA GLY A 28 18.87 2.85 -6.96
C GLY A 28 18.10 3.86 -7.79
N ASP A 29 17.00 4.33 -7.26
CA ASP A 29 16.10 5.26 -7.92
C ASP A 29 15.40 6.19 -6.93
N PHE A 30 14.64 7.12 -7.44
CA PHE A 30 13.63 7.83 -6.67
C PHE A 30 12.41 8.17 -7.53
N ILE A 31 11.25 8.09 -6.89
CA ILE A 31 10.00 8.49 -7.53
C ILE A 31 9.58 9.86 -6.99
N THR A 32 9.22 10.75 -7.91
CA THR A 32 8.63 12.06 -7.61
C THR A 32 7.13 12.02 -7.81
N TYR A 33 6.39 12.42 -6.79
CA TYR A 33 4.94 12.59 -6.82
C TYR A 33 4.62 14.06 -6.65
N LEU A 34 3.88 14.62 -7.59
CA LEU A 34 3.41 16.00 -7.52
C LEU A 34 1.91 16.05 -7.26
N GLY A 35 1.44 17.13 -6.67
CA GLY A 35 0.02 17.33 -6.49
C GLY A 35 -0.33 18.72 -6.03
N ALA A 36 -1.54 19.14 -6.36
CA ALA A 36 -2.13 20.38 -5.86
C ALA A 36 -3.61 20.15 -5.53
N THR A 37 -4.11 20.88 -4.55
CA THR A 37 -5.53 20.85 -4.18
C THR A 37 -6.02 22.25 -3.86
N ASN A 38 -7.08 22.67 -4.57
CA ASN A 38 -7.71 23.95 -4.36
C ASN A 38 -8.40 24.03 -3.00
N ASN A 39 -9.09 22.98 -2.56
CA ASN A 39 -9.82 22.94 -1.31
C ASN A 39 -8.94 23.17 -0.06
N LYS A 40 -7.65 22.82 -0.15
CA LYS A 40 -6.67 23.02 0.94
C LYS A 40 -5.67 24.12 0.62
N ARG A 41 -5.83 24.78 -0.54
CA ARG A 41 -4.97 25.85 -1.02
C ARG A 41 -3.48 25.51 -0.92
N ALA A 42 -3.15 24.27 -1.27
CA ALA A 42 -1.81 23.73 -1.13
C ALA A 42 -1.38 22.93 -2.38
N PHE A 43 -0.09 22.98 -2.66
CA PHE A 43 0.57 22.12 -3.62
C PHE A 43 1.87 21.57 -3.04
N GLY A 44 2.44 20.57 -3.65
CA GLY A 44 3.68 20.01 -3.12
C GLY A 44 4.23 18.86 -3.92
N ALA A 45 5.35 18.36 -3.41
CA ALA A 45 6.06 17.22 -3.96
C ALA A 45 6.42 16.22 -2.85
N LYS A 46 6.35 14.94 -3.18
CA LYS A 46 6.92 13.86 -2.38
C LYS A 46 8.04 13.19 -3.17
N LEU A 47 9.19 13.06 -2.55
CA LEU A 47 10.31 12.24 -3.03
C LEU A 47 10.31 10.92 -2.29
N SER A 48 10.41 9.81 -3.02
CA SER A 48 10.49 8.45 -2.46
C SER A 48 11.73 7.77 -3.02
N PRO A 49 12.90 7.94 -2.38
CA PRO A 49 14.11 7.27 -2.78
C PRO A 49 14.12 5.80 -2.36
N TYR A 50 14.67 4.98 -3.24
CA TYR A 50 15.10 3.61 -3.02
C TYR A 50 16.60 3.54 -3.29
N LEU A 51 17.40 3.36 -2.24
CA LEU A 51 18.86 3.34 -2.35
C LEU A 51 19.38 1.92 -2.14
N VAL A 52 20.16 1.45 -3.11
CA VAL A 52 20.87 0.17 -3.00
C VAL A 52 22.04 0.33 -2.04
N THR A 53 22.14 -0.58 -1.06
CA THR A 53 23.25 -0.65 -0.09
C THR A 53 23.78 -2.08 -0.01
N ASP A 54 24.90 -2.25 0.64
CA ASP A 54 25.54 -3.57 0.85
C ASP A 54 24.72 -4.50 1.78
N SER A 55 23.66 -3.98 2.41
CA SER A 55 22.79 -4.74 3.32
C SER A 55 21.34 -4.69 2.87
N LYS A 56 20.50 -3.96 3.59
CA LYS A 56 19.09 -3.77 3.21
C LYS A 56 18.93 -2.44 2.49
N PRO A 57 18.14 -2.39 1.42
CA PRO A 57 17.86 -1.12 0.74
C PRO A 57 17.32 -0.07 1.71
N VAL A 58 17.74 1.17 1.52
CA VAL A 58 17.17 2.32 2.24
C VAL A 58 16.00 2.86 1.46
N VAL A 59 14.82 2.83 2.08
CA VAL A 59 13.57 3.34 1.52
C VAL A 59 13.04 4.42 2.45
N THR A 60 12.94 5.64 1.95
CA THR A 60 12.39 6.77 2.72
C THR A 60 11.33 7.51 1.92
N ALA A 61 10.71 8.49 2.52
CA ALA A 61 9.80 9.40 1.84
C ALA A 61 9.85 10.78 2.49
N TRP A 62 10.01 11.81 1.67
CA TRP A 62 10.05 13.21 2.12
C TRP A 62 9.03 14.03 1.35
N THR A 63 8.29 14.88 2.05
CA THR A 63 7.27 15.74 1.43
C THR A 63 7.54 17.20 1.75
N ILE A 64 7.51 18.02 0.72
CA ILE A 64 7.39 19.47 0.83
C ILE A 64 5.97 19.89 0.48
N LEU A 65 5.35 20.69 1.35
CA LEU A 65 4.03 21.29 1.13
C LEU A 65 4.20 22.80 1.00
N MET A 66 3.52 23.40 0.03
CA MET A 66 3.60 24.81 -0.33
C MET A 66 2.21 25.46 -0.30
N SER A 67 2.13 26.72 0.01
CA SER A 67 0.90 27.51 -0.04
C SER A 67 0.58 27.94 -1.48
N LEU A 68 -0.66 27.73 -1.94
CA LEU A 68 -1.13 28.30 -3.21
C LEU A 68 -1.36 29.83 -3.15
N GLU A 69 -1.43 30.39 -1.96
CA GLU A 69 -1.65 31.83 -1.80
C GLU A 69 -0.34 32.64 -1.84
N THR A 70 0.67 32.12 -1.15
CA THR A 70 1.91 32.87 -0.91
C THR A 70 3.11 32.29 -1.65
N GLY A 71 3.00 31.06 -2.19
CA GLY A 71 4.13 30.33 -2.77
C GLY A 71 5.19 29.91 -1.74
N GLN A 72 4.96 30.14 -0.46
CA GLN A 72 5.93 29.84 0.60
C GLN A 72 5.81 28.39 1.08
N PRO A 73 6.89 27.77 1.57
CA PRO A 73 6.82 26.44 2.16
C PRO A 73 6.00 26.48 3.47
N LEU A 74 5.09 25.53 3.59
CA LEU A 74 4.28 25.30 4.79
C LEU A 74 4.88 24.22 5.67
N CYS A 75 5.48 23.19 5.05
CA CYS A 75 6.03 22.06 5.77
C CYS A 75 7.07 21.32 4.90
N LEU A 76 8.13 20.85 5.55
CA LEU A 76 9.03 19.81 5.04
C LEU A 76 9.08 18.71 6.10
N CYS A 77 8.68 17.49 5.75
CA CYS A 77 8.60 16.42 6.73
C CYS A 77 8.98 15.04 6.16
N ASP A 78 9.44 14.17 7.04
CA ASP A 78 9.44 12.73 6.77
C ASP A 78 7.99 12.28 6.56
N SER A 79 7.73 11.59 5.48
CA SER A 79 6.41 11.12 5.11
C SER A 79 6.31 9.59 4.93
N GLY A 80 7.23 8.83 5.51
CA GLY A 80 7.21 7.37 5.48
C GLY A 80 5.92 6.81 6.08
N ARG A 81 5.55 7.27 7.28
CA ARG A 81 4.28 6.89 7.91
C ARG A 81 3.08 7.36 7.10
N LEU A 82 3.09 8.60 6.62
CA LEU A 82 2.01 9.12 5.77
C LEU A 82 1.87 8.30 4.50
N THR A 83 2.97 7.88 3.87
CA THR A 83 2.97 7.02 2.69
C THR A 83 2.28 5.67 2.98
N THR A 84 2.60 5.05 4.11
CA THR A 84 1.96 3.81 4.55
C THR A 84 0.45 3.99 4.73
N GLU A 85 0.04 4.99 5.49
CA GLU A 85 -1.38 5.24 5.80
C GLU A 85 -2.20 5.65 4.58
N ARG A 86 -1.68 6.53 3.70
CA ARG A 86 -2.40 6.94 2.48
C ARG A 86 -2.53 5.76 1.49
N THR A 87 -1.51 4.89 1.41
CA THR A 87 -1.55 3.71 0.54
C THR A 87 -2.63 2.74 1.04
N ALA A 88 -2.61 2.42 2.32
CA ALA A 88 -3.63 1.58 2.94
C ALA A 88 -5.05 2.17 2.81
N ALA A 89 -5.19 3.48 2.98
CA ALA A 89 -6.48 4.15 2.84
C ALA A 89 -7.02 4.15 1.39
N THR A 90 -6.12 4.23 0.40
CA THR A 90 -6.51 4.11 -1.02
C THR A 90 -7.02 2.71 -1.31
N THR A 91 -6.29 1.67 -0.87
CA THR A 91 -6.69 0.28 -1.05
C THR A 91 -7.99 -0.03 -0.31
N ALA A 92 -8.14 0.44 0.93
CA ALA A 92 -9.38 0.26 1.68
C ALA A 92 -10.59 0.89 0.97
N LEU A 93 -10.42 2.07 0.38
CA LEU A 93 -11.46 2.70 -0.42
C LEU A 93 -11.79 1.86 -1.68
N ALA A 94 -10.78 1.29 -2.34
CA ALA A 94 -10.99 0.41 -3.49
C ALA A 94 -11.74 -0.87 -3.09
N VAL A 95 -11.39 -1.51 -1.98
CA VAL A 95 -12.13 -2.67 -1.43
C VAL A 95 -13.57 -2.30 -1.11
N ASP A 96 -13.80 -1.16 -0.45
CA ASP A 96 -15.16 -0.70 -0.11
C ASP A 96 -16.04 -0.53 -1.35
N MET A 97 -15.47 -0.01 -2.44
CA MET A 97 -16.23 0.37 -3.64
C MET A 97 -16.32 -0.74 -4.69
N LEU A 98 -15.31 -1.60 -4.80
CA LEU A 98 -15.14 -2.51 -5.94
C LEU A 98 -15.21 -3.99 -5.55
N ALA A 99 -14.83 -4.37 -4.32
CA ALA A 99 -14.96 -5.75 -3.88
C ALA A 99 -16.43 -6.14 -3.62
N GLY A 100 -16.74 -7.40 -3.83
CA GLY A 100 -18.09 -7.94 -3.58
C GLY A 100 -18.59 -7.56 -2.18
N LYS A 101 -19.87 -7.18 -2.09
CA LYS A 101 -20.48 -6.83 -0.80
C LYS A 101 -20.56 -8.02 0.15
N GLU A 102 -20.65 -9.21 -0.41
CA GLU A 102 -20.71 -10.49 0.32
C GLU A 102 -19.32 -11.11 0.56
N ALA A 103 -18.23 -10.36 0.28
CA ALA A 103 -16.88 -10.82 0.55
C ALA A 103 -16.68 -11.17 2.03
N ARG A 104 -16.08 -12.35 2.30
CA ARG A 104 -15.86 -12.91 3.64
C ARG A 104 -14.44 -13.41 3.86
N ARG A 105 -13.73 -13.74 2.78
CA ARG A 105 -12.38 -14.33 2.80
C ARG A 105 -11.36 -13.32 2.32
N PHE A 106 -10.34 -13.10 3.14
CA PHE A 106 -9.35 -12.06 2.94
C PHE A 106 -7.94 -12.63 2.98
N ALA A 107 -7.15 -12.41 1.95
CA ALA A 107 -5.74 -12.80 1.88
C ALA A 107 -4.82 -11.58 1.84
N ILE A 108 -3.75 -11.62 2.63
CA ILE A 108 -2.70 -10.60 2.65
C ILE A 108 -1.36 -11.28 2.36
N ILE A 109 -0.71 -10.91 1.25
CA ILE A 109 0.61 -11.36 0.87
C ILE A 109 1.61 -10.27 1.24
N GLY A 110 2.40 -10.54 2.29
CA GLY A 110 3.24 -9.57 3.00
C GLY A 110 2.78 -9.39 4.44
N ALA A 111 3.70 -9.29 5.39
CA ALA A 111 3.38 -9.21 6.82
C ALA A 111 3.95 -7.96 7.52
N GLY A 112 4.48 -7.01 6.75
CA GLY A 112 5.12 -5.79 7.26
C GLY A 112 4.15 -4.70 7.71
N SER A 113 4.71 -3.53 8.00
CA SER A 113 3.94 -2.35 8.48
C SER A 113 2.83 -1.92 7.53
N VAL A 114 3.08 -2.00 6.23
CA VAL A 114 2.10 -1.64 5.19
C VAL A 114 0.92 -2.62 5.21
N ALA A 115 1.18 -3.93 5.27
CA ALA A 115 0.14 -4.96 5.38
C ALA A 115 -0.72 -4.76 6.63
N LYS A 116 -0.10 -4.48 7.78
CA LYS A 116 -0.81 -4.18 9.03
C LYS A 116 -1.66 -2.91 8.94
N ALA A 117 -1.17 -1.87 8.26
CA ALA A 117 -1.95 -0.66 8.02
C ALA A 117 -3.18 -0.94 7.12
N HIS A 118 -3.01 -1.78 6.08
CA HIS A 118 -4.12 -2.21 5.23
C HIS A 118 -5.19 -2.93 6.05
N TRP A 119 -4.80 -3.92 6.85
CA TRP A 119 -5.76 -4.65 7.70
C TRP A 119 -6.50 -3.71 8.65
N ARG A 120 -5.81 -2.80 9.35
CA ARG A 120 -6.46 -1.83 10.26
C ARG A 120 -7.59 -1.04 9.60
N LEU A 121 -7.49 -0.75 8.31
CA LEU A 121 -8.49 0.03 7.59
C LEU A 121 -9.59 -0.83 6.95
N VAL A 122 -9.28 -2.06 6.53
CA VAL A 122 -10.25 -2.93 5.87
C VAL A 122 -11.05 -3.81 6.82
N GLN A 123 -10.55 -4.08 8.04
CA GLN A 123 -11.18 -5.01 8.98
C GLN A 123 -12.65 -4.67 9.30
N LYS A 124 -13.03 -3.39 9.23
CA LYS A 124 -14.40 -2.93 9.51
C LYS A 124 -15.29 -2.78 8.27
N LEU A 125 -14.76 -3.03 7.09
CA LEU A 125 -15.51 -2.83 5.84
C LEU A 125 -16.48 -3.99 5.55
N ARG A 126 -16.15 -5.18 6.03
CA ARG A 126 -16.94 -6.41 5.85
C ARG A 126 -16.83 -7.27 7.11
N PRO A 127 -17.79 -8.18 7.37
CA PRO A 127 -17.67 -9.18 8.44
C PRO A 127 -16.80 -10.35 7.94
N TRP A 128 -15.48 -10.12 7.91
CA TRP A 128 -14.51 -11.12 7.48
C TRP A 128 -14.62 -12.37 8.34
N GLN A 129 -14.71 -13.53 7.70
CA GLN A 129 -14.81 -14.84 8.36
C GLN A 129 -13.48 -15.60 8.34
N GLU A 130 -12.67 -15.31 7.33
CA GLU A 130 -11.36 -15.93 7.17
C GLU A 130 -10.34 -14.84 6.75
N VAL A 131 -9.22 -14.81 7.46
CA VAL A 131 -8.11 -13.88 7.18
C VAL A 131 -6.82 -14.69 7.12
N GLN A 132 -6.27 -14.78 5.92
CA GLN A 132 -5.02 -15.47 5.65
C GLN A 132 -3.88 -14.47 5.48
N VAL A 133 -2.78 -14.68 6.19
CA VAL A 133 -1.57 -13.84 6.08
C VAL A 133 -0.39 -14.71 5.68
N TYR A 134 0.31 -14.30 4.65
CA TYR A 134 1.54 -14.96 4.22
C TYR A 134 2.70 -13.98 4.06
N SER A 135 3.86 -14.39 4.50
CA SER A 135 5.16 -13.80 4.14
C SER A 135 6.25 -14.87 4.32
N PRO A 136 7.26 -14.93 3.46
CA PRO A 136 8.32 -15.96 3.57
C PRO A 136 9.04 -15.98 4.92
N SER A 137 9.15 -14.81 5.58
CA SER A 137 9.81 -14.70 6.89
C SER A 137 8.87 -14.94 8.07
N LEU A 138 7.56 -14.97 7.86
CA LEU A 138 6.58 -14.95 8.95
C LEU A 138 6.64 -16.22 9.82
N ALA A 139 6.87 -17.38 9.21
CA ALA A 139 6.97 -18.66 9.93
C ALA A 139 8.07 -18.67 11.00
N ASN A 140 9.15 -17.90 10.81
CA ASN A 140 10.30 -17.83 11.70
C ASN A 140 10.38 -16.51 12.49
N ASP A 141 9.34 -15.66 12.40
CA ASP A 141 9.29 -14.35 13.08
C ASP A 141 8.15 -14.33 14.11
N ASN A 142 8.40 -14.94 15.28
CA ASN A 142 7.43 -15.02 16.37
C ASN A 142 6.93 -13.64 16.81
N ASN A 143 7.78 -12.62 16.79
CA ASN A 143 7.37 -11.27 17.17
C ASN A 143 6.35 -10.70 16.19
N ASN A 144 6.58 -10.90 14.89
CA ASN A 144 5.65 -10.46 13.85
C ASN A 144 4.33 -11.26 13.91
N GLN A 145 4.39 -12.56 14.17
CA GLN A 145 3.19 -13.40 14.40
C GLN A 145 2.37 -12.87 15.59
N MET A 146 3.00 -12.59 16.74
CA MET A 146 2.32 -12.02 17.91
C MET A 146 1.68 -10.67 17.60
N GLN A 147 2.34 -9.81 16.83
CA GLN A 147 1.76 -8.52 16.40
C GLN A 147 0.53 -8.73 15.51
N TRP A 148 0.56 -9.71 14.61
CA TRP A 148 -0.59 -10.06 13.79
C TRP A 148 -1.74 -10.63 14.61
N GLN A 149 -1.48 -11.56 15.54
CA GLN A 149 -2.50 -12.11 16.43
C GLN A 149 -3.12 -11.04 17.34
N THR A 150 -2.33 -10.05 17.76
CA THR A 150 -2.87 -8.90 18.50
C THR A 150 -3.78 -8.03 17.64
N LEU A 151 -3.42 -7.84 16.37
CA LEU A 151 -4.14 -6.98 15.44
C LEU A 151 -5.38 -7.67 14.83
N CYS A 152 -5.30 -8.97 14.61
CA CYS A 152 -6.32 -9.85 14.06
C CYS A 152 -6.23 -11.21 14.74
N PRO A 153 -6.96 -11.43 15.87
CA PRO A 153 -6.88 -12.68 16.64
C PRO A 153 -7.22 -13.93 15.81
N ASP A 154 -8.12 -13.80 14.84
CA ASP A 154 -8.57 -14.89 13.98
C ASP A 154 -7.71 -15.07 12.71
N ALA A 155 -6.60 -14.31 12.58
CA ALA A 155 -5.71 -14.48 11.43
C ALA A 155 -5.01 -15.83 11.48
N THR A 156 -4.99 -16.52 10.36
CA THR A 156 -4.21 -17.73 10.12
C THR A 156 -3.01 -17.43 9.23
N PHE A 157 -1.92 -18.17 9.44
CA PHE A 157 -0.68 -17.99 8.69
C PHE A 157 -0.54 -19.11 7.66
N ALA A 158 -0.64 -18.74 6.39
CA ALA A 158 -0.55 -19.69 5.29
C ALA A 158 0.91 -20.13 5.05
N ASN A 159 1.08 -21.29 4.42
CA ASN A 159 2.39 -21.84 4.09
C ASN A 159 2.97 -21.25 2.80
N SER A 160 2.11 -20.75 1.91
CA SER A 160 2.50 -20.10 0.65
C SER A 160 1.56 -18.95 0.31
N ALA A 161 1.98 -18.12 -0.67
CA ALA A 161 1.12 -17.07 -1.20
C ALA A 161 -0.12 -17.65 -1.90
N ASP A 162 0.08 -18.75 -2.62
CA ASP A 162 -0.98 -19.45 -3.33
C ASP A 162 -2.01 -20.04 -2.36
N ASP A 163 -1.55 -20.68 -1.26
CA ASP A 163 -2.45 -21.18 -0.21
C ASP A 163 -3.26 -20.04 0.41
N ALA A 164 -2.63 -18.89 0.69
CA ALA A 164 -3.33 -17.73 1.26
C ALA A 164 -4.40 -17.18 0.31
N ALA A 165 -4.11 -17.14 -0.99
CA ALA A 165 -4.99 -16.55 -2.00
C ALA A 165 -6.12 -17.50 -2.46
N GLN A 166 -5.99 -18.80 -2.20
CA GLN A 166 -6.95 -19.78 -2.64
C GLN A 166 -8.34 -19.53 -2.05
N ASN A 167 -9.34 -19.39 -2.92
CA ASN A 167 -10.74 -19.08 -2.54
C ASN A 167 -10.93 -17.73 -1.80
N ALA A 168 -9.94 -16.84 -1.82
CA ALA A 168 -10.09 -15.50 -1.24
C ALA A 168 -11.02 -14.64 -2.11
N ASP A 169 -11.89 -13.86 -1.47
CA ASP A 169 -12.72 -12.86 -2.12
C ASP A 169 -11.94 -11.56 -2.38
N VAL A 170 -10.94 -11.29 -1.53
CA VAL A 170 -10.04 -10.15 -1.64
C VAL A 170 -8.61 -10.61 -1.40
N VAL A 171 -7.71 -10.27 -2.33
CA VAL A 171 -6.27 -10.56 -2.24
C VAL A 171 -5.51 -9.25 -2.25
N MET A 172 -4.73 -9.00 -1.19
CA MET A 172 -3.86 -7.82 -1.08
C MET A 172 -2.39 -8.19 -1.16
N LEU A 173 -1.72 -7.75 -2.23
CA LEU A 173 -0.29 -7.87 -2.38
C LEU A 173 0.40 -6.68 -1.71
N CYS A 174 0.89 -6.91 -0.48
CA CYS A 174 1.60 -5.92 0.34
C CYS A 174 3.08 -6.27 0.47
N THR A 175 3.65 -6.84 -0.57
CA THR A 175 5.05 -7.27 -0.64
C THR A 175 5.95 -6.22 -1.28
N SER A 176 7.23 -6.26 -0.94
CA SER A 176 8.31 -5.53 -1.61
C SER A 176 9.10 -6.41 -2.60
N SER A 177 8.58 -7.61 -2.94
CA SER A 177 9.22 -8.50 -3.90
C SER A 177 9.35 -7.85 -5.28
N GLY A 178 10.52 -7.99 -5.90
CA GLY A 178 10.76 -7.62 -7.30
C GLY A 178 10.42 -8.72 -8.31
N THR A 179 9.95 -9.89 -7.83
CA THR A 179 9.54 -11.03 -8.65
C THR A 179 8.10 -11.41 -8.34
N PRO A 180 7.38 -12.05 -9.29
CA PRO A 180 6.03 -12.57 -9.04
C PRO A 180 6.01 -13.48 -7.80
N VAL A 181 5.01 -13.31 -6.94
CA VAL A 181 4.87 -14.05 -5.66
C VAL A 181 3.62 -14.91 -5.61
N LEU A 182 2.73 -14.78 -6.58
CA LEU A 182 1.42 -15.42 -6.62
C LEU A 182 1.15 -15.94 -8.02
N ASN A 183 0.67 -17.18 -8.12
CA ASN A 183 0.17 -17.74 -9.37
C ASN A 183 -1.24 -17.23 -9.64
N ALA A 184 -1.47 -16.64 -10.81
CA ALA A 184 -2.79 -16.12 -11.20
C ALA A 184 -3.87 -17.20 -11.26
N ASP A 185 -3.50 -18.46 -11.57
CA ASP A 185 -4.44 -19.56 -11.70
C ASP A 185 -5.14 -19.96 -10.39
N VAL A 186 -4.57 -19.60 -9.24
CA VAL A 186 -5.19 -19.88 -7.93
C VAL A 186 -6.19 -18.81 -7.49
N ILE A 187 -6.21 -17.67 -8.18
CA ILE A 187 -7.08 -16.55 -7.86
C ILE A 187 -8.50 -16.85 -8.35
N ALA A 188 -9.47 -16.78 -7.47
CA ALA A 188 -10.86 -16.97 -7.84
C ALA A 188 -11.31 -15.92 -8.88
N PRO A 189 -12.08 -16.28 -9.90
CA PRO A 189 -12.48 -15.34 -10.98
C PRO A 189 -13.23 -14.10 -10.51
N TYR A 190 -13.84 -14.16 -9.33
CA TYR A 190 -14.59 -13.06 -8.71
C TYR A 190 -13.75 -12.27 -7.68
N ALA A 191 -12.50 -12.69 -7.42
CA ALA A 191 -11.68 -12.07 -6.40
C ALA A 191 -11.27 -10.65 -6.79
N PHE A 192 -11.34 -9.75 -5.84
CA PHE A 192 -10.77 -8.40 -5.98
C PHE A 192 -9.29 -8.44 -5.58
N VAL A 193 -8.40 -8.19 -6.54
CA VAL A 193 -6.96 -8.19 -6.31
C VAL A 193 -6.43 -6.76 -6.29
N THR A 194 -5.58 -6.45 -5.32
CA THR A 194 -4.90 -5.16 -5.21
C THR A 194 -3.42 -5.36 -4.94
N SER A 195 -2.58 -4.53 -5.54
CA SER A 195 -1.14 -4.53 -5.34
C SER A 195 -0.63 -3.13 -5.05
N ILE A 196 0.31 -3.04 -4.13
CA ILE A 196 1.04 -1.79 -3.83
C ILE A 196 2.43 -1.76 -4.46
N SER A 197 2.88 -2.86 -5.03
CA SER A 197 4.16 -2.98 -5.74
C SER A 197 4.01 -2.50 -7.18
N THR A 198 5.00 -1.79 -7.68
CA THR A 198 5.09 -1.39 -9.08
C THR A 198 5.77 -2.45 -9.95
N ASN A 199 6.33 -3.49 -9.34
CA ASN A 199 7.11 -4.54 -10.02
C ASN A 199 6.28 -5.82 -10.23
N VAL A 200 5.04 -5.69 -10.62
CA VAL A 200 4.26 -6.81 -11.10
C VAL A 200 4.50 -6.92 -12.59
N GLN A 201 5.27 -7.92 -12.99
CA GLN A 201 5.38 -8.31 -14.40
C GLN A 201 4.18 -9.16 -14.80
#